data_954a16c12eea4171123b8c04b1685fa6
#
_entry.id   954a16c12eea4171123b8c04b1685fa6
#
_cell.length_a   1.000
_cell.length_b   1.000
_cell.length_c   1.000
_cell.angle_alpha   90.00
_cell.angle_beta   90.00
_cell.angle_gamma   90.00
#
_symmetry.space_group_name_H-M   'P 1'
#
loop_
_entity.id
_entity.type
_entity.pdbx_description
1 polymer ?
#
loop_
_entity_poly.entity_id
_entity_poly.type
_entity_poly.pdbx_seq_one_letter_code
_entity_poly.pdbx_strand_id
1 'polypeptide(L)'
;MQIIHAVADELLVTGTIFSVRRRGRVVDSVQATPYGALRRGPVVVLVNEYTASAAELLAGALQDHHRAVVVGARTFGKGSVQSIRDLPRGDGLRLTTMRYYTPSGRAIQAQGVEPTIRVEGRYDPRPAAPVVRERDLDRHLSPEGPEAAPPAPRGGPAEPGGEEAPPTPRPGTSLPPVESLPKNPTGGADLALSLGYQLLVGPYPARR
;
A
#
# COMPACT_ATOMS: atom_id res chain seq x y z
N MET A 1 -0.96 -11.78 9.55
CA MET A 1 -0.50 -11.98 8.16
C MET A 1 -1.57 -12.66 7.29
N GLN A 2 -2.32 -13.64 7.80
CA GLN A 2 -3.39 -14.31 7.06
C GLN A 2 -4.46 -13.36 6.49
N ILE A 3 -4.82 -12.30 7.22
CA ILE A 3 -5.85 -11.33 6.76
C ILE A 3 -5.37 -10.57 5.52
N ILE A 4 -4.11 -10.13 5.48
CA ILE A 4 -3.58 -9.41 4.29
C ILE A 4 -3.64 -10.33 3.08
N HIS A 5 -3.19 -11.57 3.24
CA HIS A 5 -3.23 -12.56 2.18
C HIS A 5 -4.65 -12.74 1.68
N ALA A 6 -5.63 -13.00 2.56
CA ALA A 6 -7.01 -13.22 2.19
C ALA A 6 -7.61 -12.03 1.41
N VAL A 7 -7.39 -10.80 1.89
CA VAL A 7 -7.93 -9.60 1.22
C VAL A 7 -7.22 -9.32 -0.11
N ALA A 8 -5.90 -9.45 -0.15
CA ALA A 8 -5.15 -9.23 -1.39
C ALA A 8 -5.49 -10.27 -2.44
N ASP A 9 -5.71 -11.53 -2.02
CA ASP A 9 -6.04 -12.64 -2.88
C ASP A 9 -7.42 -12.49 -3.55
N GLU A 10 -8.36 -11.79 -2.90
CA GLU A 10 -9.63 -11.42 -3.53
C GLU A 10 -9.48 -10.43 -4.69
N LEU A 11 -8.42 -9.63 -4.68
CA LEU A 11 -8.21 -8.51 -5.60
C LEU A 11 -7.13 -8.78 -6.66
N LEU A 12 -6.18 -9.65 -6.38
CA LEU A 12 -5.06 -10.00 -7.25
C LEU A 12 -5.27 -11.37 -7.88
N VAL A 13 -4.78 -11.55 -9.10
CA VAL A 13 -4.89 -12.83 -9.84
C VAL A 13 -3.63 -13.67 -9.67
N THR A 14 -2.48 -13.02 -9.51
CA THR A 14 -1.17 -13.67 -9.46
C THR A 14 -0.12 -12.69 -8.92
N GLY A 15 1.05 -13.21 -8.63
CA GLY A 15 2.23 -12.44 -8.23
C GLY A 15 2.39 -12.33 -6.72
N THR A 16 3.50 -11.76 -6.32
CA THR A 16 3.86 -11.59 -4.90
C THR A 16 2.98 -10.52 -4.26
N ILE A 17 2.40 -10.81 -3.10
CA ILE A 17 1.68 -9.83 -2.29
C ILE A 17 2.67 -9.04 -1.43
N PHE A 18 3.59 -9.72 -0.78
CA PHE A 18 4.71 -9.13 -0.05
C PHE A 18 5.83 -10.15 0.15
N SER A 19 7.02 -9.66 0.48
CA SER A 19 8.14 -10.48 0.89
C SER A 19 8.64 -10.10 2.28
N VAL A 20 9.28 -11.05 2.94
CA VAL A 20 9.93 -10.88 4.25
C VAL A 20 11.42 -11.07 4.05
N ARG A 21 12.21 -10.10 4.53
CA ARG A 21 13.66 -10.20 4.45
C ARG A 21 14.30 -10.19 5.84
N ARG A 22 15.37 -10.94 5.93
CA ARG A 22 16.25 -10.99 7.10
C ARG A 22 17.69 -10.75 6.64
N ARG A 23 18.32 -9.67 7.14
CA ARG A 23 19.67 -9.27 6.73
C ARG A 23 19.82 -9.20 5.19
N GLY A 24 18.90 -8.50 4.54
CA GLY A 24 18.87 -8.32 3.09
C GLY A 24 18.38 -9.53 2.27
N ARG A 25 18.34 -10.74 2.81
CA ARG A 25 17.90 -11.96 2.10
C ARG A 25 16.42 -12.20 2.27
N VAL A 26 15.71 -12.50 1.17
CA VAL A 26 14.33 -12.97 1.20
C VAL A 26 14.28 -14.31 1.92
N VAL A 27 13.49 -14.39 2.99
CA VAL A 27 13.29 -15.61 3.79
C VAL A 27 11.90 -16.16 3.63
N ASP A 28 10.96 -15.33 3.17
CA ASP A 28 9.57 -15.74 2.91
C ASP A 28 8.93 -14.78 1.91
N SER A 29 7.97 -15.28 1.14
CA SER A 29 7.14 -14.47 0.25
C SER A 29 5.74 -15.06 0.13
N VAL A 30 4.73 -14.19 0.13
CA VAL A 30 3.33 -14.57 0.00
C VAL A 30 2.87 -14.23 -1.40
N GLN A 31 2.28 -15.23 -2.06
CA GLN A 31 1.81 -15.13 -3.45
C GLN A 31 0.29 -15.06 -3.48
N ALA A 32 -0.25 -14.32 -4.46
CA ALA A 32 -1.67 -14.34 -4.77
C ALA A 32 -2.05 -15.62 -5.53
N THR A 33 -3.29 -16.04 -5.35
CA THR A 33 -3.89 -17.18 -6.07
C THR A 33 -4.96 -16.72 -7.08
N PRO A 34 -5.24 -17.49 -8.11
CA PRO A 34 -6.19 -17.07 -9.15
C PRO A 34 -7.66 -17.26 -8.78
N TYR A 35 -8.01 -17.33 -7.49
CA TYR A 35 -9.36 -17.70 -7.04
C TYR A 35 -10.21 -16.57 -6.46
N GLY A 36 -9.68 -15.35 -6.33
CA GLY A 36 -10.39 -14.20 -5.76
C GLY A 36 -11.63 -13.76 -6.55
N ALA A 37 -12.62 -13.23 -5.85
CA ALA A 37 -13.90 -12.85 -6.42
C ALA A 37 -13.92 -11.40 -6.98
N LEU A 38 -13.05 -10.51 -6.47
CA LEU A 38 -13.06 -9.07 -6.75
C LEU A 38 -11.97 -8.66 -7.74
N ARG A 39 -11.67 -9.49 -8.73
CA ARG A 39 -10.58 -9.28 -9.69
C ARG A 39 -10.88 -8.21 -10.74
N ARG A 40 -12.14 -7.94 -11.01
CA ARG A 40 -12.59 -7.00 -12.05
C ARG A 40 -13.11 -5.71 -11.43
N GLY A 41 -13.13 -4.68 -12.25
CA GLY A 41 -13.61 -3.36 -11.86
C GLY A 41 -12.53 -2.47 -11.22
N PRO A 42 -12.77 -1.17 -11.17
CA PRO A 42 -11.84 -0.20 -10.59
C PRO A 42 -11.76 -0.37 -9.06
N VAL A 43 -10.56 -0.17 -8.52
CA VAL A 43 -10.32 -0.18 -7.06
C VAL A 43 -9.55 1.07 -6.68
N VAL A 44 -10.02 1.72 -5.63
CA VAL A 44 -9.33 2.84 -4.98
C VAL A 44 -9.06 2.47 -3.54
N VAL A 45 -7.83 2.72 -3.09
CA VAL A 45 -7.42 2.52 -1.70
C VAL A 45 -7.17 3.88 -1.07
N LEU A 46 -7.91 4.19 -0.02
CA LEU A 46 -7.74 5.42 0.74
C LEU A 46 -6.75 5.19 1.88
N VAL A 47 -5.76 6.05 1.99
CA VAL A 47 -4.70 5.97 3.01
C VAL A 47 -4.47 7.32 3.65
N ASN A 48 -4.01 7.29 4.90
CA ASN A 48 -3.56 8.47 5.62
C ASN A 48 -2.34 8.15 6.50
N GLU A 49 -1.89 9.14 7.25
CA GLU A 49 -0.74 9.03 8.14
C GLU A 49 -0.88 8.00 9.27
N TYR A 50 -2.09 7.56 9.57
CA TYR A 50 -2.37 6.51 10.57
C TYR A 50 -2.47 5.12 9.96
N THR A 51 -2.50 5.02 8.64
CA THR A 51 -2.45 3.73 7.94
C THR A 51 -1.09 3.09 8.22
N ALA A 52 -1.08 1.90 8.84
CA ALA A 52 0.16 1.28 9.33
C ALA A 52 0.21 -0.23 9.10
N SER A 53 1.43 -0.78 9.06
CA SER A 53 1.71 -2.22 9.12
C SER A 53 1.01 -3.03 8.01
N ALA A 54 0.08 -3.92 8.38
CA ALA A 54 -0.67 -4.78 7.47
C ALA A 54 -1.42 -4.00 6.37
N ALA A 55 -2.01 -2.86 6.73
CA ALA A 55 -2.70 -1.99 5.78
C ALA A 55 -1.74 -1.37 4.76
N GLU A 56 -0.51 -1.05 5.17
CA GLU A 56 0.53 -0.55 4.26
C GLU A 56 0.99 -1.62 3.27
N LEU A 57 1.11 -2.86 3.74
CA LEU A 57 1.45 -3.99 2.86
C LEU A 57 0.38 -4.22 1.81
N LEU A 58 -0.89 -4.18 2.21
CA LEU A 58 -2.01 -4.31 1.27
C LEU A 58 -2.03 -3.17 0.26
N ALA A 59 -1.96 -1.92 0.73
CA ALA A 59 -1.94 -0.75 -0.15
C ALA A 59 -0.75 -0.78 -1.12
N GLY A 60 0.45 -1.11 -0.62
CA GLY A 60 1.66 -1.23 -1.43
C GLY A 60 1.59 -2.36 -2.44
N ALA A 61 1.02 -3.51 -2.07
CA ALA A 61 0.82 -4.62 -2.99
C ALA A 61 -0.12 -4.25 -4.14
N LEU A 62 -1.29 -3.71 -3.82
CA LEU A 62 -2.26 -3.30 -4.83
C LEU A 62 -1.73 -2.17 -5.73
N GLN A 63 -0.92 -1.27 -5.18
CA GLN A 63 -0.25 -0.22 -5.94
C GLN A 63 0.80 -0.78 -6.90
N ASP A 64 1.69 -1.65 -6.43
CA ASP A 64 2.77 -2.23 -7.23
C ASP A 64 2.24 -3.11 -8.37
N HIS A 65 1.13 -3.81 -8.15
CA HIS A 65 0.43 -4.57 -9.18
C HIS A 65 -0.45 -3.71 -10.10
N HIS A 66 -0.49 -2.40 -9.90
CA HIS A 66 -1.39 -1.49 -10.62
C HIS A 66 -2.86 -1.89 -10.53
N ARG A 67 -3.22 -2.64 -9.49
CA ARG A 67 -4.60 -3.10 -9.26
C ARG A 67 -5.48 -2.01 -8.68
N ALA A 68 -4.90 -1.08 -7.91
CA ALA A 68 -5.63 0.01 -7.30
C ALA A 68 -4.90 1.34 -7.44
N VAL A 69 -5.68 2.43 -7.45
CA VAL A 69 -5.17 3.78 -7.26
C VAL A 69 -5.16 4.08 -5.76
N VAL A 70 -3.99 4.38 -5.21
CA VAL A 70 -3.83 4.74 -3.80
C VAL A 70 -3.96 6.26 -3.66
N VAL A 71 -4.91 6.71 -2.85
CA VAL A 71 -5.27 8.13 -2.69
C VAL A 71 -5.15 8.54 -1.22
N GLY A 72 -4.60 9.71 -0.95
CA GLY A 72 -4.54 10.27 0.40
C GLY A 72 -3.19 10.82 0.79
N ALA A 73 -2.74 10.55 2.03
CA ALA A 73 -1.44 10.96 2.54
C ALA A 73 -0.49 9.78 2.70
N ARG A 74 0.82 10.07 2.72
CA ARG A 74 1.84 9.04 3.00
C ARG A 74 1.52 8.32 4.31
N THR A 75 1.63 7.01 4.31
CA THR A 75 1.33 6.15 5.46
C THR A 75 2.41 6.19 6.55
N PHE A 76 2.17 5.55 7.67
CA PHE A 76 2.99 5.61 8.90
C PHE A 76 4.42 5.10 8.72
N GLY A 77 4.61 3.95 8.07
CA GLY A 77 5.94 3.39 7.81
C GLY A 77 6.35 2.23 8.73
N LYS A 78 5.40 1.43 9.24
CA LYS A 78 5.71 0.28 10.10
C LYS A 78 5.90 -0.99 9.30
N GLY A 79 7.14 -1.28 8.93
CA GLY A 79 7.52 -2.45 8.14
C GLY A 79 8.35 -3.51 8.88
N SER A 80 8.42 -3.46 10.21
CA SER A 80 9.20 -4.40 11.02
C SER A 80 8.41 -5.62 11.47
N VAL A 81 9.08 -6.78 11.52
CA VAL A 81 8.57 -8.03 12.08
C VAL A 81 9.20 -8.27 13.44
N GLN A 82 8.35 -8.41 14.45
CA GLN A 82 8.79 -8.68 15.82
C GLN A 82 8.53 -10.15 16.17
N SER A 83 9.56 -10.81 16.68
CA SER A 83 9.49 -12.15 17.24
C SER A 83 9.48 -12.07 18.77
N ILE A 84 8.56 -12.79 19.38
CA ILE A 84 8.49 -12.94 20.84
C ILE A 84 9.12 -14.28 21.18
N ARG A 85 9.98 -14.31 22.17
CA ARG A 85 10.61 -15.49 22.73
C ARG A 85 10.35 -15.52 24.21
N ASP A 86 9.77 -16.60 24.69
CA ASP A 86 9.62 -16.84 26.10
C ASP A 86 10.98 -17.22 26.70
N LEU A 87 11.30 -16.63 27.83
CA LEU A 87 12.51 -16.90 28.59
C LEU A 87 12.19 -17.69 29.88
N PRO A 88 13.18 -18.38 30.45
CA PRO A 88 13.02 -19.03 31.75
C PRO A 88 12.50 -18.03 32.80
N ARG A 89 11.63 -18.47 33.70
CA ARG A 89 10.99 -17.69 34.77
C ARG A 89 9.81 -16.78 34.33
N GLY A 90 9.24 -16.97 33.14
CA GLY A 90 8.07 -16.22 32.68
C GLY A 90 8.39 -14.86 32.08
N ASP A 91 9.65 -14.53 31.91
CA ASP A 91 10.08 -13.34 31.17
C ASP A 91 9.84 -13.53 29.65
N GLY A 92 9.68 -12.44 28.92
CA GLY A 92 9.54 -12.42 27.46
C GLY A 92 10.54 -11.50 26.79
N LEU A 93 11.16 -11.95 25.70
CA LEU A 93 12.02 -11.15 24.86
C LEU A 93 11.34 -10.85 23.53
N ARG A 94 11.16 -9.56 23.22
CA ARG A 94 10.62 -9.10 21.94
C ARG A 94 11.74 -8.47 21.11
N LEU A 95 12.03 -9.07 19.97
CA LEU A 95 13.08 -8.63 19.06
C LEU A 95 12.52 -8.37 17.66
N THR A 96 12.98 -7.30 17.02
CA THR A 96 12.78 -7.12 15.59
C THR A 96 13.79 -7.97 14.83
N THR A 97 13.28 -8.92 14.06
CA THR A 97 14.11 -9.93 13.41
C THR A 97 14.10 -9.86 11.88
N MET A 98 13.06 -9.26 11.30
CA MET A 98 12.84 -9.22 9.85
C MET A 98 12.12 -7.93 9.46
N ARG A 99 12.05 -7.66 8.16
CA ARG A 99 11.31 -6.54 7.57
C ARG A 99 10.43 -7.00 6.43
N TYR A 100 9.36 -6.26 6.23
CA TYR A 100 8.43 -6.43 5.12
C TYR A 100 8.79 -5.53 3.95
N TYR A 101 8.59 -6.07 2.75
CA TYR A 101 8.82 -5.38 1.49
C TYR A 101 7.61 -5.58 0.56
N THR A 102 7.30 -4.56 -0.22
CA THR A 102 6.27 -4.64 -1.25
C THR A 102 6.72 -5.55 -2.40
N PRO A 103 5.83 -5.92 -3.34
CA PRO A 103 6.18 -6.73 -4.52
C PRO A 103 7.36 -6.17 -5.32
N SER A 104 7.42 -4.85 -5.49
CA SER A 104 8.54 -4.18 -6.19
C SER A 104 9.85 -4.14 -5.38
N GLY A 105 9.85 -4.64 -4.15
CA GLY A 105 11.03 -4.66 -3.27
C GLY A 105 11.23 -3.36 -2.48
N ARG A 106 10.27 -2.45 -2.45
CA ARG A 106 10.33 -1.23 -1.62
C ARG A 106 10.19 -1.58 -0.14
N ALA A 107 11.05 -1.02 0.70
CA ALA A 107 10.93 -1.13 2.14
C ALA A 107 9.79 -0.24 2.64
N ILE A 108 8.92 -0.77 3.52
CA ILE A 108 7.89 0.03 4.19
C ILE A 108 8.47 0.69 5.45
N GLN A 109 9.42 0.04 6.12
CA GLN A 109 10.01 0.53 7.37
C GLN A 109 10.56 1.95 7.23
N ALA A 110 10.10 2.85 8.07
CA ALA A 110 10.40 4.28 8.15
C ALA A 110 10.07 5.11 6.88
N GLN A 111 9.66 4.47 5.78
CA GLN A 111 9.33 5.12 4.51
C GLN A 111 7.82 5.26 4.32
N GLY A 112 7.03 4.26 4.72
CA GLY A 112 5.61 4.18 4.40
C GLY A 112 5.34 3.95 2.92
N VAL A 113 4.06 3.95 2.58
CA VAL A 113 3.59 3.91 1.19
C VAL A 113 3.23 5.34 0.77
N GLU A 114 3.84 5.81 -0.31
CA GLU A 114 3.47 7.07 -0.94
C GLU A 114 2.24 6.85 -1.81
N PRO A 115 1.15 7.60 -1.62
CA PRO A 115 -0.04 7.44 -2.44
C PRO A 115 0.23 7.81 -3.91
N THR A 116 -0.50 7.17 -4.82
CA THR A 116 -0.48 7.50 -6.25
C THR A 116 -1.01 8.92 -6.50
N ILE A 117 -2.04 9.29 -5.74
CA ILE A 117 -2.62 10.63 -5.74
C ILE A 117 -2.55 11.18 -4.33
N ARG A 118 -1.70 12.19 -4.14
CA ARG A 118 -1.56 12.84 -2.85
C ARG A 118 -2.66 13.87 -2.64
N VAL A 119 -3.33 13.76 -1.51
CA VAL A 119 -4.35 14.71 -1.07
C VAL A 119 -3.77 15.47 0.12
N GLU A 120 -3.54 16.76 -0.07
CA GLU A 120 -3.12 17.67 0.99
C GLU A 120 -4.34 18.42 1.52
N GLY A 121 -4.47 18.47 2.82
CA GLY A 121 -5.54 19.16 3.50
C GLY A 121 -6.28 18.28 4.49
N ARG A 122 -6.50 18.83 5.67
CA ARG A 122 -7.37 18.23 6.69
C ARG A 122 -8.73 18.89 6.60
N TYR A 123 -9.73 18.08 6.53
CA TYR A 123 -11.11 18.54 6.73
C TYR A 123 -11.41 18.87 8.21
N ASP A 124 -10.59 18.38 9.13
CA ASP A 124 -10.81 18.58 10.57
C ASP A 124 -10.40 20.03 10.97
N PRO A 125 -11.36 20.88 11.38
CA PRO A 125 -11.07 22.24 11.81
C PRO A 125 -10.28 22.30 13.13
N ARG A 126 -10.08 21.16 13.80
CA ARG A 126 -9.26 21.11 15.02
C ARG A 126 -7.79 21.31 14.68
N PRO A 127 -7.01 21.96 15.58
CA PRO A 127 -5.57 22.12 15.41
C PRO A 127 -4.94 20.76 15.11
N ALA A 128 -4.16 20.68 14.05
CA ALA A 128 -3.47 19.46 13.69
C ALA A 128 -2.52 19.04 14.81
N ALA A 129 -2.79 17.92 15.48
CA ALA A 129 -1.76 17.28 16.27
C ALA A 129 -0.56 16.95 15.35
N PRO A 130 0.69 17.09 15.81
CA PRO A 130 1.84 16.74 15.01
C PRO A 130 1.71 15.29 14.56
N VAL A 131 1.86 15.05 13.25
CA VAL A 131 1.83 13.70 12.69
C VAL A 131 3.12 13.00 13.05
N VAL A 132 3.04 12.05 13.96
CA VAL A 132 4.17 11.18 14.33
C VAL A 132 4.18 9.98 13.39
N ARG A 133 5.30 9.68 12.78
CA ARG A 133 5.54 8.52 11.92
C ARG A 133 6.56 7.59 12.55
N GLU A 134 6.70 6.38 12.01
CA GLU A 134 7.68 5.41 12.50
C GLU A 134 9.10 5.99 12.55
N ARG A 135 9.49 6.79 11.55
CA ARG A 135 10.80 7.45 11.48
C ARG A 135 11.03 8.53 12.55
N ASP A 136 9.97 9.02 13.18
CA ASP A 136 10.02 10.08 14.19
C ASP A 136 10.08 9.49 15.60
N LEU A 137 9.96 8.17 15.73
CA LEU A 137 10.04 7.46 17.00
C LEU A 137 11.50 7.30 17.45
N ASP A 138 11.72 7.40 18.75
CA ASP A 138 13.03 7.10 19.34
C ASP A 138 13.43 5.65 19.02
N ARG A 139 14.69 5.47 18.57
CA ARG A 139 15.26 4.16 18.22
C ARG A 139 14.48 3.40 17.14
N HIS A 140 13.82 4.11 16.22
CA HIS A 140 13.24 3.47 15.05
C HIS A 140 14.34 2.76 14.23
N LEU A 141 13.96 1.71 13.52
CA LEU A 141 14.87 1.04 12.58
C LEU A 141 14.96 1.88 11.31
N SER A 142 16.18 2.28 10.96
CA SER A 142 16.42 2.93 9.67
C SER A 142 15.99 2.03 8.51
N PRO A 143 15.53 2.60 7.39
CA PRO A 143 15.34 1.80 6.18
C PRO A 143 16.68 1.13 5.83
N GLU A 144 16.65 -0.15 5.50
CA GLU A 144 17.81 -0.76 4.84
C GLU A 144 17.94 -0.06 3.49
N GLY A 145 19.17 0.42 3.20
CA GLY A 145 19.49 0.98 1.89
C GLY A 145 19.14 -0.02 0.78
N PRO A 146 19.01 0.42 -0.46
CA PRO A 146 18.75 -0.46 -1.59
C PRO A 146 19.94 -1.40 -1.77
N GLU A 147 19.93 -2.52 -1.08
CA GLU A 147 20.65 -3.67 -1.57
C GLU A 147 19.96 -4.06 -2.87
N ALA A 148 20.71 -4.20 -3.93
CA ALA A 148 20.22 -4.38 -5.29
C ALA A 148 18.99 -5.31 -5.28
N ALA A 149 17.87 -4.82 -5.76
CA ALA A 149 16.68 -5.63 -5.91
C ALA A 149 17.09 -6.92 -6.64
N PRO A 150 16.72 -8.10 -6.15
CA PRO A 150 16.89 -9.30 -6.94
C PRO A 150 16.26 -9.03 -8.30
N PRO A 151 16.89 -9.44 -9.41
CA PRO A 151 16.33 -9.24 -10.73
C PRO A 151 14.89 -9.76 -10.69
N ALA A 152 13.96 -8.94 -11.17
CA ALA A 152 12.57 -9.34 -11.32
C ALA A 152 12.55 -10.74 -11.93
N PRO A 153 11.72 -11.67 -11.44
CA PRO A 153 11.62 -12.98 -12.05
C PRO A 153 11.37 -12.74 -13.54
N ARG A 154 12.28 -13.24 -14.37
CA ARG A 154 12.12 -13.16 -15.81
C ARG A 154 10.82 -13.82 -16.12
N GLY A 155 9.85 -13.04 -16.59
CA GLY A 155 8.55 -13.54 -16.96
C GLY A 155 8.73 -14.73 -17.88
N GLY A 156 8.13 -15.85 -17.53
CA GLY A 156 7.85 -16.89 -18.50
C GLY A 156 7.04 -16.27 -19.63
N PRO A 157 6.98 -16.95 -20.82
CA PRO A 157 6.31 -16.39 -21.98
C PRO A 157 4.90 -15.97 -21.60
N ALA A 158 4.58 -14.70 -21.90
CA ALA A 158 3.26 -14.15 -21.68
C ALA A 158 2.26 -14.96 -22.49
N GLU A 159 1.36 -15.65 -21.82
CA GLU A 159 0.16 -16.18 -22.45
C GLU A 159 -0.64 -15.03 -23.06
N PRO A 160 -1.06 -15.09 -24.33
CA PRO A 160 -1.85 -14.05 -24.96
C PRO A 160 -3.29 -14.15 -24.45
N GLY A 161 -3.65 -13.27 -23.53
CA GLY A 161 -5.00 -13.23 -22.96
C GLY A 161 -5.12 -12.31 -21.74
N GLY A 162 -4.16 -11.46 -21.48
CA GLY A 162 -4.19 -10.52 -20.37
C GLY A 162 -5.25 -9.43 -20.61
N GLU A 163 -6.34 -9.50 -19.88
CA GLU A 163 -7.28 -8.39 -19.69
C GLU A 163 -6.50 -7.23 -19.06
N GLU A 164 -6.42 -6.14 -19.78
CA GLU A 164 -5.59 -4.98 -19.51
C GLU A 164 -5.94 -4.34 -18.15
N ALA A 165 -4.95 -4.18 -17.25
CA ALA A 165 -5.12 -3.50 -15.98
C ALA A 165 -5.70 -2.09 -16.19
N PRO A 166 -6.59 -1.60 -15.29
CA PRO A 166 -7.13 -0.25 -15.39
C PRO A 166 -5.98 0.77 -15.43
N PRO A 167 -6.11 1.84 -16.26
CA PRO A 167 -5.06 2.82 -16.42
C PRO A 167 -4.77 3.52 -15.08
N THR A 168 -3.52 3.46 -14.65
CA THR A 168 -3.04 4.33 -13.57
C THR A 168 -3.00 5.77 -14.07
N PRO A 169 -3.45 6.76 -13.28
CA PRO A 169 -3.24 8.16 -13.60
C PRO A 169 -1.75 8.43 -13.80
N ARG A 170 -1.39 9.10 -14.89
CA ARG A 170 0.01 9.48 -15.12
C ARG A 170 0.45 10.48 -14.05
N PRO A 171 1.69 10.38 -13.54
CA PRO A 171 2.25 11.44 -12.69
C PRO A 171 2.15 12.78 -13.43
N GLY A 172 1.54 13.77 -12.78
CA GLY A 172 1.36 15.12 -13.36
C GLY A 172 -0.04 15.44 -13.91
N THR A 173 -1.02 14.54 -13.81
CA THR A 173 -2.41 14.91 -14.09
C THR A 173 -2.89 15.87 -13.02
N SER A 174 -3.06 17.16 -13.35
CA SER A 174 -3.69 18.11 -12.45
C SER A 174 -5.14 17.69 -12.25
N LEU A 175 -5.48 17.38 -11.01
CA LEU A 175 -6.87 17.11 -10.66
C LEU A 175 -7.69 18.39 -10.72
N PRO A 176 -8.99 18.29 -11.09
CA PRO A 176 -9.87 19.44 -11.05
C PRO A 176 -9.92 20.02 -9.61
N PRO A 177 -10.08 21.34 -9.46
CA PRO A 177 -10.19 21.94 -8.13
C PRO A 177 -11.36 21.33 -7.35
N VAL A 178 -11.18 21.18 -6.05
CA VAL A 178 -12.13 20.50 -5.16
C VAL A 178 -13.55 21.04 -5.28
N GLU A 179 -13.67 22.34 -5.50
CA GLU A 179 -14.96 23.05 -5.66
C GLU A 179 -15.72 22.62 -6.93
N SER A 180 -15.01 22.10 -7.91
CA SER A 180 -15.60 21.62 -9.18
C SER A 180 -16.08 20.16 -9.10
N LEU A 181 -15.80 19.49 -8.00
CA LEU A 181 -16.17 18.10 -7.81
C LEU A 181 -17.66 17.98 -7.47
N PRO A 182 -18.45 17.09 -8.11
CA PRO A 182 -19.83 16.86 -7.72
C PRO A 182 -19.93 16.48 -6.25
N LYS A 183 -20.95 16.97 -5.54
CA LYS A 183 -21.19 16.58 -4.15
C LYS A 183 -21.28 15.07 -4.08
N ASN A 184 -20.41 14.47 -3.28
CA ASN A 184 -20.44 13.03 -3.10
C ASN A 184 -21.56 12.62 -2.13
N PRO A 185 -21.99 11.35 -2.14
CA PRO A 185 -23.05 10.86 -1.25
C PRO A 185 -22.69 10.91 0.24
N THR A 186 -21.44 11.21 0.58
CA THR A 186 -20.95 11.29 1.96
C THR A 186 -20.93 12.72 2.51
N GLY A 187 -21.49 13.70 1.80
CA GLY A 187 -21.63 15.07 2.27
C GLY A 187 -20.43 15.98 2.00
N GLY A 188 -19.40 15.51 1.32
CA GLY A 188 -18.31 16.35 0.81
C GLY A 188 -17.22 16.75 1.80
N ALA A 189 -17.29 16.23 3.01
CA ALA A 189 -16.40 16.62 4.09
C ALA A 189 -15.01 15.96 4.00
N ASP A 190 -14.92 14.79 3.43
CA ASP A 190 -13.67 14.04 3.25
C ASP A 190 -13.21 14.13 1.80
N LEU A 191 -12.13 14.88 1.59
CA LEU A 191 -11.58 15.14 0.26
C LEU A 191 -11.03 13.86 -0.38
N ALA A 192 -10.34 13.01 0.39
CA ALA A 192 -9.76 11.78 -0.14
C ALA A 192 -10.86 10.80 -0.56
N LEU A 193 -11.94 10.69 0.26
CA LEU A 193 -13.10 9.87 -0.06
C LEU A 193 -13.86 10.42 -1.28
N SER A 194 -14.05 11.73 -1.36
CA SER A 194 -14.70 12.39 -2.49
C SER A 194 -13.97 12.14 -3.80
N LEU A 195 -12.65 12.28 -3.78
CA LEU A 195 -11.80 12.02 -4.92
C LEU A 195 -11.79 10.53 -5.29
N GLY A 196 -11.66 9.65 -4.31
CA GLY A 196 -11.72 8.20 -4.52
C GLY A 196 -13.03 7.76 -5.16
N TYR A 197 -14.16 8.31 -4.68
CA TYR A 197 -15.47 8.06 -5.28
C TYR A 197 -15.54 8.51 -6.74
N GLN A 198 -14.99 9.68 -7.08
CA GLN A 198 -15.00 10.16 -8.45
C GLN A 198 -14.12 9.33 -9.39
N LEU A 199 -13.00 8.83 -8.90
CA LEU A 199 -12.17 7.90 -9.66
C LEU A 199 -12.91 6.58 -9.95
N LEU A 200 -13.87 6.20 -9.12
CA LEU A 200 -14.67 4.99 -9.33
C LEU A 200 -15.86 5.21 -10.28
N VAL A 201 -16.55 6.36 -10.18
CA VAL A 201 -17.81 6.60 -10.90
C VAL A 201 -17.70 7.61 -12.04
N GLY A 202 -16.63 8.39 -12.09
CA GLY A 202 -16.40 9.36 -13.16
C GLY A 202 -16.13 8.68 -14.48
N PRO A 203 -16.33 9.39 -15.60
CA PRO A 203 -15.87 8.90 -16.88
C PRO A 203 -14.33 8.80 -16.82
N TYR A 204 -13.82 7.61 -16.70
CA TYR A 204 -12.40 7.34 -16.93
C TYR A 204 -12.09 7.84 -18.35
N PRO A 205 -11.05 8.67 -18.54
CA PRO A 205 -10.70 9.08 -19.88
C PRO A 205 -10.44 7.81 -20.71
N ALA A 206 -11.30 7.61 -21.72
CA ALA A 206 -11.15 6.49 -22.65
C ALA A 206 -9.70 6.50 -23.15
N ARG A 207 -9.06 5.35 -23.13
CA ARG A 207 -7.74 5.16 -23.72
C ARG A 207 -7.84 5.54 -25.21
N ARG A 208 -7.01 6.47 -25.65
CA ARG A 208 -6.64 6.63 -27.05
C ARG A 208 -5.39 5.82 -27.32
#